data_e82ba28ceafe060ddac85d89ef203aa6
#
_entry.id   e82ba28ceafe060ddac85d89ef203aa6
#
_cell.length_a   1.000
_cell.length_b   1.000
_cell.length_c   1.000
_cell.angle_alpha   90.00
_cell.angle_beta   90.00
_cell.angle_gamma   90.00
#
_symmetry.space_group_name_H-M   'P 1'
#
loop_
_entity.id
_entity.type
_entity.pdbx_description
1 polymer ?
#
loop_
_entity_poly.entity_id
_entity_poly.type
_entity_poly.pdbx_seq_one_letter_code
_entity_poly.pdbx_strand_id
1 'polypeptide(L)'
;MSTYILALDQGTTSCRAVVFNKKGGIVSIAQKEFTQIFPKPGWVEHDPVEIWSTQAGVAAESVTKKGLEGSQIAAIGITNQRETAVVWDRKTGEPIYNAIVWQDKRTASYCDELKAAGKSEIIREKTGLVIDSYFSAVSYTHLTLPTKA
;
A
#
# COMPACT_ATOMS: atom_id res chain seq x y z
N MET A 1 -34.27 -5.19 -1.53
CA MET A 1 -33.03 -6.00 -1.58
C MET A 1 -32.11 -5.57 -0.44
N SER A 2 -31.45 -6.50 0.23
CA SER A 2 -30.43 -6.16 1.24
C SER A 2 -29.21 -5.56 0.54
N THR A 3 -28.70 -4.46 1.07
CA THR A 3 -27.53 -3.74 0.53
C THR A 3 -26.39 -3.82 1.53
N TYR A 4 -25.18 -4.00 1.03
CA TYR A 4 -23.97 -4.20 1.80
C TYR A 4 -22.87 -3.20 1.41
N ILE A 5 -21.91 -3.01 2.26
CA ILE A 5 -20.68 -2.26 2.01
C ILE A 5 -19.52 -3.25 2.02
N LEU A 6 -18.67 -3.17 1.01
CA LEU A 6 -17.41 -3.91 0.96
C LEU A 6 -16.27 -3.01 1.42
N ALA A 7 -15.57 -3.38 2.47
CA ALA A 7 -14.34 -2.71 2.90
C ALA A 7 -13.12 -3.54 2.48
N LEU A 8 -12.19 -2.91 1.76
CA LEU A 8 -10.91 -3.47 1.35
C LEU A 8 -9.81 -2.88 2.23
N ASP A 9 -9.17 -3.74 2.99
CA ASP A 9 -8.05 -3.37 3.88
C ASP A 9 -6.77 -3.98 3.33
N GLN A 10 -5.96 -3.12 2.69
CA GLN A 10 -4.67 -3.50 2.16
C GLN A 10 -3.58 -3.21 3.18
N GLY A 11 -3.29 -4.20 4.02
CA GLY A 11 -2.28 -4.11 5.07
C GLY A 11 -0.85 -4.35 4.56
N THR A 12 0.11 -4.29 5.48
CA THR A 12 1.54 -4.49 5.15
C THR A 12 1.88 -5.94 4.86
N THR A 13 1.20 -6.89 5.51
CA THR A 13 1.52 -8.33 5.38
C THR A 13 0.41 -9.15 4.76
N SER A 14 -0.79 -8.59 4.66
CA SER A 14 -1.97 -9.29 4.13
C SER A 14 -2.99 -8.31 3.56
N CYS A 15 -3.79 -8.81 2.64
CA CYS A 15 -5.01 -8.15 2.18
C CYS A 15 -6.22 -8.75 2.89
N ARG A 16 -7.18 -7.89 3.24
CA ARG A 16 -8.44 -8.29 3.86
C ARG A 16 -9.61 -7.66 3.14
N ALA A 17 -10.73 -8.37 3.10
CA ALA A 17 -12.00 -7.84 2.65
C ALA A 17 -13.09 -8.16 3.67
N VAL A 18 -13.90 -7.18 4.02
CA VAL A 18 -14.98 -7.29 5.00
C VAL A 18 -16.27 -6.79 4.40
N VAL A 19 -17.31 -7.59 4.47
CA VAL A 19 -18.66 -7.21 4.05
C VAL A 19 -19.47 -6.81 5.27
N PHE A 20 -20.02 -5.59 5.26
CA PHE A 20 -20.87 -5.06 6.31
C PHE A 20 -22.33 -4.93 5.87
N ASN A 21 -23.26 -5.18 6.77
CA ASN A 21 -24.66 -4.85 6.58
C ASN A 21 -24.97 -3.38 6.96
N LYS A 22 -26.21 -2.93 6.71
CA LYS A 22 -26.66 -1.54 7.01
C LYS A 22 -26.54 -1.14 8.49
N LYS A 23 -26.48 -2.11 9.41
CA LYS A 23 -26.33 -1.87 10.85
C LYS A 23 -24.88 -1.84 11.32
N GLY A 24 -23.90 -1.94 10.39
CA GLY A 24 -22.47 -2.03 10.71
C GLY A 24 -22.03 -3.42 11.19
N GLY A 25 -22.91 -4.40 11.15
CA GLY A 25 -22.56 -5.78 11.50
C GLY A 25 -21.75 -6.45 10.38
N ILE A 26 -20.70 -7.19 10.76
CA ILE A 26 -19.88 -7.98 9.85
C ILE A 26 -20.70 -9.19 9.36
N VAL A 27 -20.78 -9.35 8.03
CA VAL A 27 -21.47 -10.45 7.36
C VAL A 27 -20.49 -11.50 6.88
N SER A 28 -19.34 -11.07 6.34
CA SER A 28 -18.32 -11.96 5.81
C SER A 28 -16.96 -11.31 5.93
N ILE A 29 -15.91 -12.13 6.07
CA ILE A 29 -14.49 -11.73 6.04
C ILE A 29 -13.73 -12.76 5.22
N ALA A 30 -12.81 -12.26 4.39
CA ALA A 30 -11.74 -13.03 3.78
C ALA A 30 -10.42 -12.30 3.98
N GLN A 31 -9.34 -13.04 4.16
CA GLN A 31 -7.99 -12.50 4.36
C GLN A 31 -6.96 -13.46 3.78
N LYS A 32 -5.91 -12.92 3.16
CA LYS A 32 -4.79 -13.69 2.65
C LYS A 32 -3.50 -12.90 2.80
N GLU A 33 -2.45 -13.55 3.24
CA GLU A 33 -1.09 -13.03 3.26
C GLU A 33 -0.49 -13.03 1.85
N PHE A 34 0.50 -12.17 1.62
CA PHE A 34 1.29 -12.10 0.41
C PHE A 34 2.79 -12.04 0.71
N THR A 35 3.61 -12.29 -0.30
CA THR A 35 5.05 -12.45 -0.16
C THR A 35 5.72 -11.15 0.29
N GLN A 36 6.58 -11.27 1.32
CA GLN A 36 7.48 -10.20 1.77
C GLN A 36 8.84 -10.42 1.12
N ILE A 37 9.39 -9.42 0.44
CA ILE A 37 10.66 -9.51 -0.28
C ILE A 37 11.71 -8.69 0.46
N PHE A 38 12.84 -9.31 0.79
CA PHE A 38 13.96 -8.68 1.50
C PHE A 38 15.25 -8.81 0.67
N PRO A 39 15.46 -7.95 -0.36
CA PRO A 39 16.58 -8.10 -1.30
C PRO A 39 17.95 -7.91 -0.66
N LYS A 40 18.03 -7.04 0.35
CA LYS A 40 19.25 -6.69 1.11
C LYS A 40 18.89 -6.36 2.56
N PRO A 41 19.84 -6.35 3.48
CA PRO A 41 19.60 -5.88 4.86
C PRO A 41 18.97 -4.49 4.89
N GLY A 42 17.84 -4.35 5.57
CA GLY A 42 17.07 -3.11 5.69
C GLY A 42 16.20 -2.75 4.47
N TRP A 43 16.21 -3.53 3.40
CA TRP A 43 15.33 -3.35 2.24
C TRP A 43 14.07 -4.18 2.40
N VAL A 44 12.92 -3.60 2.12
CA VAL A 44 11.62 -4.27 2.18
C VAL A 44 10.81 -3.91 0.94
N GLU A 45 10.43 -4.92 0.19
CA GLU A 45 9.70 -4.78 -1.07
C GLU A 45 8.50 -5.72 -1.13
N HIS A 46 7.51 -5.34 -1.93
CA HIS A 46 6.40 -6.19 -2.31
C HIS A 46 6.21 -6.19 -3.82
N ASP A 47 5.68 -7.30 -4.35
CA ASP A 47 5.21 -7.35 -5.73
C ASP A 47 3.85 -6.67 -5.84
N PRO A 48 3.72 -5.54 -6.59
CA PRO A 48 2.43 -4.84 -6.73
C PRO A 48 1.36 -5.70 -7.41
N VAL A 49 1.74 -6.61 -8.29
CA VAL A 49 0.80 -7.50 -9.00
C VAL A 49 0.27 -8.57 -8.04
N GLU A 50 1.12 -9.11 -7.15
CA GLU A 50 0.68 -10.03 -6.10
C GLU A 50 -0.27 -9.33 -5.11
N ILE A 51 0.02 -8.09 -4.72
CA ILE A 51 -0.89 -7.30 -3.87
C ILE A 51 -2.26 -7.17 -4.53
N TRP A 52 -2.30 -6.76 -5.79
CA TRP A 52 -3.54 -6.60 -6.55
C TRP A 52 -4.32 -7.91 -6.65
N SER A 53 -3.67 -8.99 -7.07
CA SER A 53 -4.32 -10.29 -7.24
C SER A 53 -4.85 -10.85 -5.91
N THR A 54 -4.09 -10.66 -4.83
CA THR A 54 -4.50 -11.06 -3.48
C THR A 54 -5.71 -10.24 -3.01
N GLN A 55 -5.71 -8.92 -3.19
CA GLN A 55 -6.83 -8.05 -2.79
C GLN A 55 -8.09 -8.37 -3.59
N ALA A 56 -7.97 -8.56 -4.91
CA ALA A 56 -9.09 -8.95 -5.77
C ALA A 56 -9.65 -10.33 -5.36
N GLY A 57 -8.76 -11.28 -5.05
CA GLY A 57 -9.15 -12.61 -4.60
C GLY A 57 -9.95 -12.59 -3.30
N VAL A 58 -9.47 -11.90 -2.26
CA VAL A 58 -10.19 -11.83 -0.97
C VAL A 58 -11.48 -11.01 -1.09
N ALA A 59 -11.54 -10.01 -1.99
CA ALA A 59 -12.77 -9.28 -2.28
C ALA A 59 -13.85 -10.22 -2.84
N ALA A 60 -13.51 -10.98 -3.88
CA ALA A 60 -14.42 -11.95 -4.49
C ALA A 60 -14.84 -13.03 -3.48
N GLU A 61 -13.89 -13.59 -2.72
CA GLU A 61 -14.18 -14.60 -1.70
C GLU A 61 -15.14 -14.08 -0.63
N SER A 62 -14.92 -12.85 -0.12
CA SER A 62 -15.76 -12.29 0.94
C SER A 62 -17.22 -12.10 0.52
N VAL A 63 -17.47 -11.81 -0.76
CA VAL A 63 -18.82 -11.68 -1.32
C VAL A 63 -19.45 -13.07 -1.55
N THR A 64 -18.74 -13.96 -2.23
CA THR A 64 -19.28 -15.28 -2.64
C THR A 64 -19.48 -16.25 -1.47
N LYS A 65 -18.64 -16.16 -0.44
CA LYS A 65 -18.70 -17.03 0.78
C LYS A 65 -20.05 -17.01 1.51
N LYS A 66 -20.86 -15.95 1.30
CA LYS A 66 -22.22 -15.83 1.84
C LYS A 66 -23.30 -15.83 0.75
N GLY A 67 -22.95 -16.26 -0.46
CA GLY A 67 -23.90 -16.30 -1.57
C GLY A 67 -24.38 -14.91 -2.00
N LEU A 68 -23.59 -13.87 -1.75
CA LEU A 68 -23.90 -12.51 -2.17
C LEU A 68 -23.50 -12.30 -3.63
N GLU A 69 -24.22 -11.40 -4.29
CA GLU A 69 -23.90 -10.95 -5.64
C GLU A 69 -23.32 -9.52 -5.61
N GLY A 70 -22.49 -9.19 -6.59
CA GLY A 70 -21.91 -7.85 -6.72
C GLY A 70 -22.96 -6.73 -6.79
N SER A 71 -24.14 -7.01 -7.36
CA SER A 71 -25.29 -6.09 -7.42
C SER A 71 -25.84 -5.69 -6.04
N GLN A 72 -25.54 -6.45 -5.01
CA GLN A 72 -25.92 -6.17 -3.62
C GLN A 72 -24.91 -5.28 -2.88
N ILE A 73 -23.72 -5.03 -3.47
CA ILE A 73 -22.70 -4.15 -2.92
C ILE A 73 -23.00 -2.71 -3.35
N ALA A 74 -23.40 -1.86 -2.41
CA ALA A 74 -23.77 -0.47 -2.68
C ALA A 74 -22.57 0.46 -2.78
N ALA A 75 -21.49 0.16 -2.06
CA ALA A 75 -20.25 0.95 -2.08
C ALA A 75 -19.04 0.10 -1.65
N ILE A 76 -17.86 0.57 -2.05
CA ILE A 76 -16.56 0.01 -1.65
C ILE A 76 -15.79 1.08 -0.91
N GLY A 77 -15.34 0.77 0.31
CA GLY A 77 -14.36 1.56 1.07
C GLY A 77 -13.00 0.93 0.97
N ILE A 78 -11.95 1.73 0.78
CA ILE A 78 -10.59 1.23 0.62
C ILE A 78 -9.67 1.92 1.63
N THR A 79 -8.89 1.14 2.37
CA THR A 79 -7.71 1.62 3.07
C THR A 79 -6.47 0.96 2.49
N ASN A 80 -5.41 1.75 2.29
CA ASN A 80 -4.18 1.31 1.66
C ASN A 80 -3.06 1.07 2.66
N GLN A 81 -1.99 0.45 2.19
CA GLN A 81 -0.69 0.46 2.85
C GLN A 81 -0.02 1.83 2.62
N ARG A 82 -0.17 2.73 3.59
CA ARG A 82 0.35 4.11 3.49
C ARG A 82 1.85 4.14 3.34
N GLU A 83 2.37 5.16 2.64
CA GLU A 83 3.80 5.42 2.40
C GLU A 83 4.54 4.31 1.62
N THR A 84 3.85 3.26 1.19
CA THR A 84 4.43 2.29 0.26
C THR A 84 4.39 2.84 -1.16
N ALA A 85 5.57 2.97 -1.78
CA ALA A 85 5.73 3.63 -3.07
C ALA A 85 5.63 2.62 -4.22
N VAL A 86 4.73 2.88 -5.17
CA VAL A 86 4.57 2.12 -6.42
C VAL A 86 4.67 3.07 -7.60
N VAL A 87 5.48 2.70 -8.61
CA VAL A 87 5.56 3.40 -9.89
C VAL A 87 5.28 2.40 -11.02
N TRP A 88 4.44 2.79 -11.98
CA TRP A 88 4.06 1.92 -13.10
C TRP A 88 4.06 2.67 -14.42
N ASP A 89 4.24 1.95 -15.51
CA ASP A 89 4.10 2.50 -16.86
C ASP A 89 2.61 2.79 -17.16
N ARG A 90 2.31 4.03 -17.52
CA ARG A 90 0.93 4.47 -17.75
C ARG A 90 0.27 3.79 -18.94
N LYS A 91 1.04 3.35 -19.94
CA LYS A 91 0.49 2.76 -21.16
C LYS A 91 0.21 1.28 -21.01
N THR A 92 1.12 0.57 -20.33
CA THR A 92 1.02 -0.88 -20.15
C THR A 92 0.30 -1.27 -18.86
N GLY A 93 0.33 -0.39 -17.83
CA GLY A 93 -0.15 -0.71 -16.47
C GLY A 93 0.86 -1.53 -15.66
N GLU A 94 2.00 -1.90 -16.23
CA GLU A 94 2.99 -2.72 -15.56
C GLU A 94 3.82 -1.90 -14.56
N PRO A 95 4.05 -2.43 -13.33
CA PRO A 95 4.97 -1.79 -12.40
C PRO A 95 6.39 -1.82 -12.96
N ILE A 96 7.10 -0.69 -12.84
CA ILE A 96 8.50 -0.60 -13.30
C ILE A 96 9.48 -1.23 -12.32
N TYR A 97 9.06 -1.42 -11.08
CA TYR A 97 9.83 -1.99 -9.98
C TYR A 97 8.89 -2.52 -8.90
N ASN A 98 9.41 -3.34 -7.98
CA ASN A 98 8.66 -3.72 -6.78
C ASN A 98 8.23 -2.51 -5.97
N ALA A 99 7.13 -2.60 -5.25
CA ALA A 99 6.71 -1.59 -4.29
C ALA A 99 7.75 -1.45 -3.18
N ILE A 100 8.27 -0.25 -2.95
CA ILE A 100 9.14 0.03 -1.80
C ILE A 100 8.26 0.29 -0.59
N VAL A 101 8.38 -0.58 0.42
CA VAL A 101 7.54 -0.55 1.60
C VAL A 101 7.97 0.54 2.57
N TRP A 102 7.04 1.11 3.32
CA TRP A 102 7.31 2.15 4.33
C TRP A 102 8.36 1.78 5.39
N GLN A 103 8.58 0.48 5.61
CA GLN A 103 9.59 -0.05 6.53
C GLN A 103 11.01 -0.04 5.93
N ASP A 104 11.14 0.19 4.63
CA ASP A 104 12.41 0.16 3.92
C ASP A 104 13.37 1.25 4.40
N LYS A 105 14.64 0.90 4.55
CA LYS A 105 15.70 1.78 5.05
C LYS A 105 16.76 2.16 4.00
N ARG A 106 16.54 1.81 2.70
CA ARG A 106 17.53 2.10 1.64
C ARG A 106 17.85 3.58 1.48
N THR A 107 16.93 4.47 1.85
CA THR A 107 17.07 5.92 1.74
C THR A 107 17.49 6.59 3.06
N ALA A 108 17.79 5.81 4.11
CA ALA A 108 18.13 6.36 5.43
C ALA A 108 19.36 7.27 5.39
N SER A 109 20.42 6.88 4.65
CA SER A 109 21.63 7.72 4.49
C SER A 109 21.31 9.07 3.86
N TYR A 110 20.46 9.11 2.84
CA TYR A 110 20.02 10.36 2.23
C TYR A 110 19.21 11.24 3.20
N CYS A 111 18.37 10.62 4.03
CA CYS A 111 17.68 11.34 5.10
C CYS A 111 18.67 11.98 6.09
N ASP A 112 19.75 11.28 6.44
CA ASP A 112 20.76 11.79 7.35
C ASP A 112 21.58 12.94 6.71
N GLU A 113 21.88 12.87 5.41
CA GLU A 113 22.48 13.97 4.64
C GLU A 113 21.60 15.22 4.66
N LEU A 114 20.29 15.09 4.46
CA LEU A 114 19.34 16.20 4.52
C LEU A 114 19.28 16.82 5.91
N LYS A 115 19.31 16.01 6.97
CA LYS A 115 19.36 16.49 8.37
C LYS A 115 20.66 17.26 8.63
N ALA A 116 21.81 16.71 8.22
CA ALA A 116 23.11 17.34 8.34
C ALA A 116 23.20 18.67 7.57
N ALA A 117 22.50 18.77 6.43
CA ALA A 117 22.39 20.00 5.65
C ALA A 117 21.39 21.03 6.24
N GLY A 118 20.87 20.81 7.46
CA GLY A 118 19.97 21.72 8.16
C GLY A 118 18.56 21.83 7.57
N LYS A 119 18.10 20.83 6.81
CA LYS A 119 16.79 20.87 6.13
C LYS A 119 15.62 20.49 7.04
N SER A 120 15.85 20.03 8.26
CA SER A 120 14.81 19.52 9.16
C SER A 120 13.74 20.54 9.48
N GLU A 121 14.11 21.79 9.77
CA GLU A 121 13.18 22.83 10.18
C GLU A 121 12.28 23.27 9.02
N ILE A 122 12.83 23.53 7.84
CA ILE A 122 12.04 23.92 6.67
C ILE A 122 11.07 22.83 6.22
N ILE A 123 11.46 21.55 6.31
CA ILE A 123 10.59 20.43 5.97
C ILE A 123 9.45 20.33 6.99
N ARG A 124 9.76 20.43 8.28
CA ARG A 124 8.78 20.42 9.35
C ARG A 124 7.78 21.57 9.25
N GLU A 125 8.25 22.78 8.98
CA GLU A 125 7.43 23.97 8.81
C GLU A 125 6.45 23.82 7.64
N LYS A 126 6.93 23.31 6.49
CA LYS A 126 6.12 23.20 5.27
C LYS A 126 5.18 21.98 5.23
N THR A 127 5.53 20.90 5.90
CA THR A 127 4.81 19.61 5.78
C THR A 127 4.25 19.09 7.09
N GLY A 128 4.70 19.59 8.24
CA GLY A 128 4.41 19.03 9.56
C GLY A 128 5.17 17.72 9.86
N LEU A 129 5.99 17.22 8.92
CA LEU A 129 6.65 15.92 9.01
C LEU A 129 8.12 16.05 9.37
N VAL A 130 8.71 14.97 9.85
CA VAL A 130 10.17 14.83 10.05
C VAL A 130 10.84 14.24 8.80
N ILE A 131 12.15 14.38 8.68
CA ILE A 131 12.93 13.69 7.65
C ILE A 131 13.12 12.24 8.09
N ASP A 132 12.49 11.29 7.39
CA ASP A 132 12.61 9.86 7.66
C ASP A 132 12.40 9.04 6.39
N SER A 133 13.08 7.90 6.28
CA SER A 133 12.90 6.93 5.18
C SER A 133 11.50 6.30 5.15
N TYR A 134 10.72 6.46 6.20
CA TYR A 134 9.32 6.07 6.27
C TYR A 134 8.46 6.74 5.18
N PHE A 135 8.74 8.01 4.86
CA PHE A 135 7.93 8.80 3.93
C PHE A 135 8.32 8.55 2.47
N SER A 136 7.31 8.37 1.61
CA SER A 136 7.46 8.01 0.20
C SER A 136 8.20 9.03 -0.67
N ALA A 137 8.35 10.28 -0.23
CA ALA A 137 9.07 11.31 -0.99
C ALA A 137 10.51 10.88 -1.34
N VAL A 138 11.24 10.28 -0.40
CA VAL A 138 12.62 9.79 -0.64
C VAL A 138 12.62 8.49 -1.45
N SER A 139 11.61 7.64 -1.31
CA SER A 139 11.45 6.42 -2.12
C SER A 139 11.19 6.74 -3.60
N TYR A 140 10.36 7.73 -3.90
CA TYR A 140 10.13 8.21 -5.28
C TYR A 140 11.40 8.83 -5.86
N THR A 141 12.15 9.58 -5.08
CA THR A 141 13.45 10.12 -5.49
C THR A 141 14.40 9.01 -5.89
N HIS A 142 14.48 7.92 -5.11
CA HIS A 142 15.29 6.75 -5.42
C HIS A 142 14.86 6.04 -6.72
N LEU A 143 13.54 5.89 -6.95
CA LEU A 143 13.01 5.18 -8.13
C LEU A 143 13.12 5.99 -9.42
N THR A 144 12.99 7.32 -9.36
CA THR A 144 12.77 8.15 -10.55
C THR A 144 13.98 8.99 -10.96
N LEU A 145 14.92 9.25 -10.07
CA LEU A 145 16.16 9.91 -10.46
C LEU A 145 17.10 8.92 -11.16
N PRO A 146 17.70 9.31 -12.31
CA PRO A 146 18.75 8.49 -12.90
C PRO A 146 19.87 8.33 -11.87
N THR A 147 20.14 7.09 -11.50
CA THR A 147 21.38 6.76 -10.80
C THR A 147 22.51 7.27 -11.66
N LYS A 148 23.23 8.29 -11.20
CA LYS A 148 24.49 8.65 -11.82
C LYS A 148 25.39 7.43 -11.71
N ALA A 149 25.60 6.76 -12.85
CA ALA A 149 26.60 5.72 -13.01
C ALA A 149 27.99 6.31 -12.80
#